data_c02099fcf976933687778bb694590b2b
#
_entry.id   c02099fcf976933687778bb694590b2b
#
_cell.length_a   1.000
_cell.length_b   1.000
_cell.length_c   1.000
_cell.angle_alpha   90.00
_cell.angle_beta   90.00
_cell.angle_gamma   90.00
#
_symmetry.space_group_name_H-M   'P 1'
#
loop_
_entity.id
_entity.type
_entity.pdbx_description
1 polymer ?
#
loop_
_entity_poly.entity_id
_entity_poly.type
_entity_poly.pdbx_seq_one_letter_code
_entity_poly.pdbx_strand_id
1 'polypeptide(L)'
;VADIVRNSDKDSVVLTVHREGAEDAMEITVPVTDVELPSVFHEMLGSKIGYIRITQFTGVTGEQYQEAFDDLQKQGMEKMIVDLRDNPGGLLDSVCDVLRKILPEGLIVYTEDKDGNREEEKCDGKNELRIPLAVLVNESSASASEIFAGAVQDYGIGTIVGTTTYGKGVVQSIRQLSDGSAIKLTVANYYTPKGNNINKTAVSYTHLTLPT
;
A
#
# COMPACT_ATOMS: atom_id res chain seq x y z
N VAL A 1 18.78 5.38 21.96
CA VAL A 1 19.56 4.97 20.76
C VAL A 1 18.93 5.56 19.50
N ALA A 2 17.66 5.34 19.21
CA ALA A 2 16.99 5.83 18.01
C ALA A 2 17.09 7.36 17.82
N ASP A 3 16.95 8.15 18.89
CA ASP A 3 17.03 9.61 18.85
C ASP A 3 18.48 10.11 18.59
N ILE A 4 19.48 9.37 19.07
CA ILE A 4 20.90 9.67 18.81
C ILE A 4 21.23 9.44 17.35
N VAL A 5 20.69 8.37 16.74
CA VAL A 5 20.89 8.07 15.32
C VAL A 5 20.17 9.07 14.43
N ARG A 6 18.90 9.40 14.73
CA ARG A 6 18.07 10.33 13.96
C ARG A 6 18.58 11.77 13.95
N ASN A 7 19.21 12.19 15.04
CA ASN A 7 19.70 13.57 15.20
C ASN A 7 21.22 13.67 15.01
N SER A 8 21.86 12.63 14.45
CA SER A 8 23.30 12.63 14.18
C SER A 8 23.55 13.26 12.79
N ASP A 9 24.21 14.42 12.77
CA ASP A 9 24.77 15.00 11.53
C ASP A 9 26.03 14.24 11.05
N LYS A 10 26.26 13.03 11.55
CA LYS A 10 27.44 12.21 11.24
C LYS A 10 27.08 11.11 10.25
N ASP A 11 27.97 10.83 9.34
CA ASP A 11 27.84 9.75 8.35
C ASP A 11 27.91 8.34 8.98
N SER A 12 28.25 8.24 10.28
CA SER A 12 28.31 6.97 11.00
C SER A 12 28.15 7.15 12.51
N VAL A 13 27.64 6.11 13.17
CA VAL A 13 27.57 5.99 14.62
C VAL A 13 28.35 4.77 15.09
N VAL A 14 29.04 4.88 16.25
CA VAL A 14 29.73 3.76 16.89
C VAL A 14 28.83 3.22 17.98
N LEU A 15 28.50 1.92 17.90
CA LEU A 15 27.72 1.19 18.89
C LEU A 15 28.63 0.30 19.71
N THR A 16 28.62 0.45 21.04
CA THR A 16 29.24 -0.49 21.95
C THR A 16 28.24 -1.61 22.27
N VAL A 17 28.55 -2.82 21.85
CA VAL A 17 27.67 -3.98 21.96
C VAL A 17 28.23 -4.98 22.97
N HIS A 18 27.44 -5.35 23.98
CA HIS A 18 27.73 -6.44 24.89
C HIS A 18 26.95 -7.69 24.43
N ARG A 19 27.66 -8.80 24.24
CA ARG A 19 27.06 -10.10 23.92
C ARG A 19 27.19 -11.04 25.08
N GLU A 20 26.15 -11.81 25.37
CA GLU A 20 26.20 -12.87 26.36
C GLU A 20 27.25 -13.90 25.96
N GLY A 21 28.18 -14.22 26.88
CA GLY A 21 29.28 -15.15 26.63
C GLY A 21 30.55 -14.51 26.03
N ALA A 22 30.59 -13.21 25.81
CA ALA A 22 31.82 -12.47 25.46
C ALA A 22 32.38 -11.74 26.67
N GLU A 23 33.72 -11.84 26.90
CA GLU A 23 34.38 -11.16 28.04
C GLU A 23 34.46 -9.64 27.85
N ASP A 24 34.57 -9.17 26.59
CA ASP A 24 34.73 -7.76 26.27
C ASP A 24 33.56 -7.24 25.40
N ALA A 25 33.25 -5.94 25.59
CA ALA A 25 32.38 -5.20 24.69
C ALA A 25 33.09 -4.97 23.35
N MET A 26 32.34 -5.05 22.26
CA MET A 26 32.86 -4.74 20.92
C MET A 26 32.26 -3.44 20.38
N GLU A 27 33.09 -2.63 19.76
CA GLU A 27 32.66 -1.44 19.04
C GLU A 27 32.36 -1.77 17.58
N ILE A 28 31.14 -1.41 17.14
CA ILE A 28 30.69 -1.58 15.75
C ILE A 28 30.38 -0.21 15.17
N THR A 29 31.10 0.17 14.14
CA THR A 29 30.78 1.38 13.37
C THR A 29 29.69 1.06 12.38
N VAL A 30 28.56 1.75 12.49
CA VAL A 30 27.38 1.61 11.63
C VAL A 30 27.24 2.88 10.79
N PRO A 31 27.26 2.80 9.45
CA PRO A 31 27.01 3.96 8.61
C PRO A 31 25.55 4.42 8.78
N VAL A 32 25.34 5.74 8.80
CA VAL A 32 24.00 6.34 8.76
C VAL A 32 23.67 6.57 7.29
N THR A 33 22.76 5.76 6.78
CA THR A 33 22.29 5.84 5.39
C THR A 33 20.77 5.78 5.37
N ASP A 34 20.17 6.37 4.36
CA ASP A 34 18.75 6.14 4.08
C ASP A 34 18.55 4.66 3.72
N VAL A 35 17.71 3.99 4.47
CA VAL A 35 17.35 2.59 4.23
C VAL A 35 15.93 2.53 3.73
N GLU A 36 15.76 2.18 2.47
CA GLU A 36 14.44 1.88 1.91
C GLU A 36 13.95 0.53 2.44
N LEU A 37 12.87 0.57 3.20
CA LEU A 37 12.22 -0.66 3.66
C LEU A 37 11.35 -1.24 2.54
N PRO A 38 11.46 -2.54 2.25
CA PRO A 38 10.62 -3.16 1.25
C PRO A 38 9.15 -3.14 1.71
N SER A 39 8.28 -2.67 0.83
CA SER A 39 6.83 -2.67 1.02
C SER A 39 6.12 -3.70 0.16
N VAL A 40 6.83 -4.30 -0.80
CA VAL A 40 6.33 -5.31 -1.73
C VAL A 40 7.17 -6.58 -1.64
N PHE A 41 6.49 -7.71 -1.53
CA PHE A 41 7.08 -9.05 -1.52
C PHE A 41 6.37 -9.88 -2.58
N HIS A 42 7.10 -10.74 -3.28
CA HIS A 42 6.51 -11.56 -4.32
C HIS A 42 7.10 -12.95 -4.36
N GLU A 43 6.32 -13.90 -4.86
CA GLU A 43 6.73 -15.26 -5.11
C GLU A 43 5.83 -15.92 -6.18
N MET A 44 6.35 -16.94 -6.87
CA MET A 44 5.56 -17.77 -7.76
C MET A 44 4.97 -18.96 -6.97
N LEU A 45 3.64 -19.01 -6.84
CA LEU A 45 2.94 -20.11 -6.18
C LEU A 45 2.60 -21.22 -7.17
N GLY A 46 3.04 -22.45 -6.86
CA GLY A 46 2.78 -23.63 -7.69
C GLY A 46 3.18 -23.40 -9.13
N SER A 47 2.30 -23.74 -10.08
CA SER A 47 2.53 -23.46 -11.49
C SER A 47 1.75 -22.20 -11.90
N LYS A 48 2.50 -21.08 -12.13
CA LYS A 48 2.02 -19.89 -12.85
C LYS A 48 1.05 -18.98 -12.11
N ILE A 49 0.99 -19.00 -10.78
CA ILE A 49 0.25 -18.02 -9.99
C ILE A 49 1.26 -17.07 -9.35
N GLY A 50 1.33 -15.83 -9.82
CA GLY A 50 2.12 -14.79 -9.18
C GLY A 50 1.41 -14.29 -7.91
N TYR A 51 2.12 -14.30 -6.80
CA TYR A 51 1.66 -13.73 -5.54
C TYR A 51 2.47 -12.48 -5.25
N ILE A 52 1.77 -11.36 -5.00
CA ILE A 52 2.37 -10.08 -4.62
C ILE A 52 1.71 -9.60 -3.34
N ARG A 53 2.49 -9.47 -2.27
CA ARG A 53 2.03 -8.88 -1.01
C ARG A 53 2.52 -7.44 -0.89
N ILE A 54 1.60 -6.51 -0.67
CA ILE A 54 1.88 -5.11 -0.39
C ILE A 54 1.56 -4.86 1.08
N THR A 55 2.56 -4.52 1.88
CA THR A 55 2.39 -4.33 3.33
C THR A 55 1.98 -2.90 3.69
N GLN A 56 2.36 -1.93 2.85
CA GLN A 56 2.00 -0.52 2.99
C GLN A 56 2.23 0.19 1.65
N PHE A 57 1.50 1.27 1.38
CA PHE A 57 1.73 2.13 0.22
C PHE A 57 2.68 3.28 0.58
N THR A 58 3.95 3.13 0.22
CA THR A 58 5.04 4.09 0.45
C THR A 58 5.52 4.69 -0.87
N GLY A 59 6.44 5.67 -0.83
CA GLY A 59 6.98 6.29 -2.05
C GLY A 59 7.67 5.33 -3.02
N VAL A 60 8.12 4.17 -2.54
CA VAL A 60 8.84 3.17 -3.36
C VAL A 60 7.95 2.01 -3.83
N THR A 61 6.71 1.92 -3.34
CA THR A 61 5.83 0.76 -3.62
C THR A 61 5.52 0.59 -5.11
N GLY A 62 5.34 1.70 -5.84
CA GLY A 62 5.03 1.65 -7.28
C GLY A 62 6.17 1.05 -8.10
N GLU A 63 7.43 1.35 -7.76
CA GLU A 63 8.61 0.79 -8.39
C GLU A 63 8.81 -0.68 -8.00
N GLN A 64 8.78 -0.97 -6.70
CA GLN A 64 8.89 -2.35 -6.18
C GLN A 64 7.79 -3.27 -6.73
N TYR A 65 6.57 -2.77 -6.92
CA TYR A 65 5.49 -3.52 -7.56
C TYR A 65 5.82 -3.84 -9.03
N GLN A 66 6.37 -2.88 -9.78
CA GLN A 66 6.74 -3.11 -11.18
C GLN A 66 7.84 -4.17 -11.29
N GLU A 67 8.87 -4.09 -10.45
CA GLU A 67 9.94 -5.09 -10.41
C GLU A 67 9.39 -6.49 -10.09
N ALA A 68 8.53 -6.60 -9.08
CA ALA A 68 7.87 -7.85 -8.70
C ALA A 68 7.01 -8.42 -9.84
N PHE A 69 6.23 -7.57 -10.49
CA PHE A 69 5.38 -7.96 -11.61
C PHE A 69 6.21 -8.46 -12.81
N ASP A 70 7.26 -7.71 -13.18
CA ASP A 70 8.14 -8.06 -14.30
C ASP A 70 8.89 -9.38 -14.04
N ASP A 71 9.32 -9.63 -12.80
CA ASP A 71 9.97 -10.86 -12.42
C ASP A 71 9.01 -12.06 -12.52
N LEU A 72 7.79 -11.92 -11.99
CA LEU A 72 6.76 -12.96 -12.10
C LEU A 72 6.35 -13.23 -13.57
N GLN A 73 6.28 -12.17 -14.39
CA GLN A 73 6.03 -12.34 -15.83
C GLN A 73 7.13 -13.13 -16.52
N LYS A 74 8.41 -12.86 -16.23
CA LYS A 74 9.55 -13.63 -16.76
C LYS A 74 9.51 -15.10 -16.33
N GLN A 75 8.96 -15.37 -15.15
CA GLN A 75 8.74 -16.73 -14.64
C GLN A 75 7.50 -17.41 -15.27
N GLY A 76 6.74 -16.72 -16.11
CA GLY A 76 5.58 -17.26 -16.81
C GLY A 76 4.26 -17.21 -16.03
N MET A 77 4.06 -16.15 -15.24
CA MET A 77 2.80 -15.91 -14.52
C MET A 77 1.60 -15.86 -15.49
N GLU A 78 0.55 -16.63 -15.17
CA GLU A 78 -0.72 -16.65 -15.91
C GLU A 78 -1.93 -16.18 -15.08
N LYS A 79 -1.78 -16.06 -13.75
CA LYS A 79 -2.79 -15.57 -12.80
C LYS A 79 -2.08 -14.79 -11.71
N MET A 80 -2.76 -13.85 -11.10
CA MET A 80 -2.18 -13.01 -10.07
C MET A 80 -3.03 -12.95 -8.80
N ILE A 81 -2.36 -12.98 -7.65
CA ILE A 81 -2.93 -12.67 -6.34
C ILE A 81 -2.22 -11.44 -5.81
N VAL A 82 -2.99 -10.41 -5.43
CA VAL A 82 -2.48 -9.27 -4.66
C VAL A 82 -3.00 -9.38 -3.23
N ASP A 83 -2.09 -9.45 -2.27
CA ASP A 83 -2.43 -9.57 -0.85
C ASP A 83 -2.27 -8.21 -0.15
N LEU A 84 -3.41 -7.67 0.30
CA LEU A 84 -3.54 -6.42 1.06
C LEU A 84 -3.99 -6.67 2.50
N ARG A 85 -3.98 -7.91 2.97
CA ARG A 85 -4.31 -8.20 4.37
C ARG A 85 -3.30 -7.54 5.29
N ASP A 86 -3.81 -6.91 6.36
CA ASP A 86 -3.04 -6.15 7.36
C ASP A 86 -2.32 -4.90 6.79
N ASN A 87 -2.69 -4.46 5.58
CA ASN A 87 -2.16 -3.25 4.98
C ASN A 87 -3.01 -2.03 5.40
N PRO A 88 -2.50 -1.12 6.25
CA PRO A 88 -3.27 0.04 6.75
C PRO A 88 -3.46 1.15 5.70
N GLY A 89 -2.97 0.94 4.48
CA GLY A 89 -2.95 1.94 3.41
C GLY A 89 -1.62 2.64 3.27
N GLY A 90 -1.65 3.94 3.04
CA GLY A 90 -0.47 4.78 2.84
C GLY A 90 -0.74 5.94 1.89
N LEU A 91 0.22 6.23 1.01
CA LEU A 91 0.16 7.35 0.08
C LEU A 91 -0.84 7.11 -1.06
N LEU A 92 -1.64 8.12 -1.37
CA LEU A 92 -2.60 8.10 -2.47
C LEU A 92 -1.89 7.93 -3.82
N ASP A 93 -0.85 8.71 -4.06
CA ASP A 93 -0.08 8.64 -5.31
C ASP A 93 0.47 7.23 -5.54
N SER A 94 0.97 6.60 -4.48
CA SER A 94 1.55 5.26 -4.54
C SER A 94 0.53 4.19 -4.95
N VAL A 95 -0.68 4.20 -4.39
CA VAL A 95 -1.72 3.25 -4.81
C VAL A 95 -2.21 3.53 -6.23
N CYS A 96 -2.28 4.80 -6.63
CA CYS A 96 -2.62 5.18 -8.00
C CYS A 96 -1.55 4.70 -9.00
N ASP A 97 -0.27 4.79 -8.65
CA ASP A 97 0.82 4.29 -9.50
C ASP A 97 0.76 2.77 -9.70
N VAL A 98 0.42 2.01 -8.65
CA VAL A 98 0.18 0.57 -8.80
C VAL A 98 -1.06 0.29 -9.64
N LEU A 99 -2.16 1.00 -9.39
CA LEU A 99 -3.42 0.80 -10.13
C LEU A 99 -3.31 1.20 -11.63
N ARG A 100 -2.48 2.18 -12.00
CA ARG A 100 -2.16 2.51 -13.39
C ARG A 100 -1.49 1.37 -14.16
N LYS A 101 -0.98 0.37 -13.46
CA LYS A 101 -0.37 -0.85 -14.04
C LYS A 101 -1.34 -2.04 -14.14
N ILE A 102 -2.59 -1.83 -13.74
CA ILE A 102 -3.60 -2.90 -13.62
C ILE A 102 -4.91 -2.51 -14.32
N LEU A 103 -5.38 -1.26 -14.10
CA LEU A 103 -6.70 -0.81 -14.53
C LEU A 103 -6.76 -0.51 -16.04
N PRO A 104 -7.94 -0.67 -16.66
CA PRO A 104 -8.23 -0.10 -17.97
C PRO A 104 -8.24 1.43 -17.90
N GLU A 105 -8.39 2.09 -19.07
CA GLU A 105 -8.59 3.54 -19.12
C GLU A 105 -9.82 3.98 -18.31
N GLY A 106 -9.64 5.00 -17.46
CA GLY A 106 -10.74 5.55 -16.69
C GLY A 106 -10.31 6.16 -15.35
N LEU A 107 -11.29 6.35 -14.48
CA LEU A 107 -11.12 6.92 -13.14
C LEU A 107 -10.57 5.87 -12.17
N ILE A 108 -9.54 6.20 -11.41
CA ILE A 108 -9.03 5.35 -10.33
C ILE A 108 -9.78 5.61 -9.03
N VAL A 109 -9.87 6.87 -8.65
CA VAL A 109 -10.47 7.37 -7.41
C VAL A 109 -10.72 8.86 -7.58
N TYR A 110 -11.69 9.40 -6.89
CA TYR A 110 -11.79 10.84 -6.70
C TYR A 110 -11.98 11.20 -5.23
N THR A 111 -11.54 12.39 -4.88
CA THR A 111 -11.82 13.00 -3.59
C THR A 111 -12.84 14.11 -3.75
N GLU A 112 -13.66 14.33 -2.73
CA GLU A 112 -14.61 15.43 -2.70
C GLU A 112 -14.57 16.10 -1.32
N ASP A 113 -14.36 17.42 -1.30
CA ASP A 113 -14.34 18.21 -0.09
C ASP A 113 -15.75 18.61 0.35
N LYS A 114 -15.84 19.34 1.48
CA LYS A 114 -17.12 19.81 2.04
C LYS A 114 -17.87 20.83 1.15
N ASP A 115 -17.16 21.46 0.20
CA ASP A 115 -17.69 22.48 -0.70
C ASP A 115 -18.06 21.87 -2.08
N GLY A 116 -17.87 20.54 -2.25
CA GLY A 116 -18.18 19.80 -3.49
C GLY A 116 -17.07 19.87 -4.55
N ASN A 117 -15.88 20.38 -4.21
CA ASN A 117 -14.75 20.36 -5.13
C ASN A 117 -14.21 18.95 -5.24
N ARG A 118 -13.98 18.50 -6.50
CA ARG A 118 -13.49 17.15 -6.80
C ARG A 118 -12.10 17.20 -7.38
N GLU A 119 -11.25 16.28 -6.93
CA GLU A 119 -9.96 15.97 -7.51
C GLU A 119 -9.99 14.51 -7.97
N GLU A 120 -9.58 14.26 -9.21
CA GLU A 120 -9.70 12.94 -9.85
C GLU A 120 -8.34 12.39 -10.23
N GLU A 121 -8.08 11.13 -9.85
CA GLU A 121 -6.94 10.34 -10.31
C GLU A 121 -7.38 9.38 -11.40
N LYS A 122 -6.64 9.34 -12.51
CA LYS A 122 -6.99 8.58 -13.71
C LYS A 122 -5.90 7.63 -14.18
N CYS A 123 -6.32 6.61 -14.90
CA CYS A 123 -5.50 5.64 -15.61
C CYS A 123 -5.70 5.82 -17.12
N ASP A 124 -4.62 5.69 -17.89
CA ASP A 124 -4.64 5.74 -19.36
C ASP A 124 -4.86 4.38 -20.04
N GLY A 125 -4.96 3.31 -19.25
CA GLY A 125 -5.23 1.95 -19.70
C GLY A 125 -4.11 1.24 -20.45
N LYS A 126 -2.94 1.88 -20.64
CA LYS A 126 -1.85 1.27 -21.43
C LYS A 126 -1.33 -0.05 -20.89
N ASN A 127 -1.40 -0.23 -19.55
CA ASN A 127 -0.89 -1.39 -18.85
C ASN A 127 -2.01 -2.29 -18.28
N GLU A 128 -3.19 -2.24 -18.87
CA GLU A 128 -4.35 -3.03 -18.43
C GLU A 128 -3.98 -4.52 -18.20
N LEU A 129 -4.29 -5.01 -17.02
CA LEU A 129 -4.05 -6.40 -16.65
C LEU A 129 -5.05 -7.32 -17.37
N ARG A 130 -4.54 -8.30 -18.12
CA ARG A 130 -5.36 -9.25 -18.91
C ARG A 130 -5.32 -10.69 -18.42
N ILE A 131 -4.82 -10.90 -17.21
CA ILE A 131 -4.82 -12.22 -16.56
C ILE A 131 -5.76 -12.19 -15.36
N PRO A 132 -6.31 -13.34 -14.92
CA PRO A 132 -7.16 -13.42 -13.75
C PRO A 132 -6.49 -12.85 -12.50
N LEU A 133 -7.22 -12.01 -11.76
CA LEU A 133 -6.76 -11.33 -10.55
C LEU A 133 -7.64 -11.71 -9.36
N ALA A 134 -7.02 -12.05 -8.24
CA ALA A 134 -7.66 -12.10 -6.93
C ALA A 134 -6.98 -11.10 -5.98
N VAL A 135 -7.76 -10.38 -5.17
CA VAL A 135 -7.25 -9.44 -4.17
C VAL A 135 -7.67 -9.93 -2.80
N LEU A 136 -6.69 -10.22 -1.93
CA LEU A 136 -6.94 -10.65 -0.56
C LEU A 136 -7.03 -9.43 0.36
N VAL A 137 -8.10 -9.38 1.14
CA VAL A 137 -8.36 -8.28 2.09
C VAL A 137 -8.85 -8.82 3.43
N ASN A 138 -8.66 -8.02 4.49
CA ASN A 138 -9.25 -8.27 5.81
C ASN A 138 -9.67 -6.96 6.48
N GLU A 139 -10.16 -7.05 7.71
CA GLU A 139 -10.61 -5.92 8.53
C GLU A 139 -9.52 -4.88 8.83
N SER A 140 -8.25 -5.25 8.65
CA SER A 140 -7.11 -4.33 8.79
C SER A 140 -6.68 -3.68 7.47
N SER A 141 -7.26 -4.11 6.33
CA SER A 141 -7.06 -3.44 5.03
C SER A 141 -7.78 -2.10 5.03
N ALA A 142 -7.04 -0.98 4.95
CA ALA A 142 -7.62 0.35 5.15
C ALA A 142 -7.12 1.39 4.12
N SER A 143 -7.90 2.49 3.92
CA SER A 143 -7.49 3.67 3.16
C SER A 143 -7.04 3.33 1.72
N ALA A 144 -5.75 3.51 1.36
CA ALA A 144 -5.23 3.17 0.03
C ALA A 144 -5.50 1.72 -0.38
N SER A 145 -5.50 0.76 0.57
CA SER A 145 -5.88 -0.63 0.29
C SER A 145 -7.34 -0.75 -0.13
N GLU A 146 -8.21 0.08 0.43
CA GLU A 146 -9.63 0.11 0.08
C GLU A 146 -9.88 0.80 -1.27
N ILE A 147 -9.05 1.81 -1.62
CA ILE A 147 -9.04 2.41 -2.95
C ILE A 147 -8.68 1.33 -3.99
N PHE A 148 -7.62 0.55 -3.71
CA PHE A 148 -7.19 -0.55 -4.58
C PHE A 148 -8.32 -1.58 -4.77
N ALA A 149 -8.83 -2.13 -3.69
CA ALA A 149 -9.87 -3.15 -3.73
C ALA A 149 -11.18 -2.63 -4.36
N GLY A 150 -11.58 -1.41 -4.04
CA GLY A 150 -12.77 -0.75 -4.58
C GLY A 150 -12.67 -0.50 -6.08
N ALA A 151 -11.51 -0.04 -6.58
CA ALA A 151 -11.28 0.16 -8.00
C ALA A 151 -11.32 -1.18 -8.77
N VAL A 152 -10.62 -2.20 -8.28
CA VAL A 152 -10.65 -3.55 -8.88
C VAL A 152 -12.08 -4.12 -8.93
N GLN A 153 -12.84 -3.94 -7.84
CA GLN A 153 -14.23 -4.38 -7.75
C GLN A 153 -15.14 -3.63 -8.72
N ASP A 154 -15.01 -2.31 -8.79
CA ASP A 154 -15.86 -1.46 -9.63
C ASP A 154 -15.63 -1.72 -11.13
N TYR A 155 -14.39 -1.95 -11.55
CA TYR A 155 -14.09 -2.35 -12.93
C TYR A 155 -14.40 -3.80 -13.24
N GLY A 156 -14.58 -4.65 -12.21
CA GLY A 156 -14.84 -6.09 -12.40
C GLY A 156 -13.65 -6.87 -12.97
N ILE A 157 -12.43 -6.35 -12.82
CA ILE A 157 -11.21 -6.97 -13.35
C ILE A 157 -10.59 -8.02 -12.42
N GLY A 158 -11.14 -8.16 -11.20
CA GLY A 158 -10.66 -9.11 -10.21
C GLY A 158 -11.71 -9.49 -9.18
N THR A 159 -11.43 -10.53 -8.43
CA THR A 159 -12.26 -11.03 -7.33
C THR A 159 -11.68 -10.58 -6.00
N ILE A 160 -12.49 -9.94 -5.16
CA ILE A 160 -12.10 -9.57 -3.79
C ILE A 160 -12.42 -10.75 -2.85
N VAL A 161 -11.40 -11.22 -2.15
CA VAL A 161 -11.48 -12.43 -1.30
C VAL A 161 -11.05 -12.09 0.13
N GLY A 162 -11.81 -12.52 1.11
CA GLY A 162 -11.48 -12.32 2.53
C GLY A 162 -12.67 -11.83 3.35
N THR A 163 -12.46 -10.82 4.18
CA THR A 163 -13.48 -10.19 5.01
C THR A 163 -13.68 -8.72 4.63
N THR A 164 -14.75 -8.10 5.14
CA THR A 164 -15.01 -6.67 4.94
C THR A 164 -13.84 -5.84 5.46
N THR A 165 -13.41 -4.85 4.69
CA THR A 165 -12.29 -3.97 5.01
C THR A 165 -12.61 -2.99 6.15
N TYR A 166 -11.68 -2.12 6.49
CA TYR A 166 -11.79 -1.22 7.66
C TYR A 166 -12.86 -0.12 7.51
N GLY A 167 -13.05 0.44 6.32
CA GLY A 167 -13.99 1.54 6.08
C GLY A 167 -13.41 2.94 6.35
N LYS A 168 -12.12 3.17 6.02
CA LYS A 168 -11.47 4.49 6.14
C LYS A 168 -11.42 5.22 4.80
N GLY A 169 -12.51 5.89 4.46
CA GLY A 169 -12.64 6.62 3.20
C GLY A 169 -12.46 8.13 3.32
N VAL A 170 -11.48 8.62 4.10
CA VAL A 170 -11.26 10.05 4.35
C VAL A 170 -9.82 10.49 4.06
N VAL A 171 -9.69 11.69 3.51
CA VAL A 171 -8.43 12.43 3.38
C VAL A 171 -8.21 13.25 4.64
N GLN A 172 -7.03 13.13 5.24
CA GLN A 172 -6.66 13.88 6.43
C GLN A 172 -5.43 14.73 6.17
N SER A 173 -5.50 16.01 6.53
CA SER A 173 -4.38 16.96 6.50
C SER A 173 -3.88 17.22 7.91
N ILE A 174 -2.56 17.28 8.07
CA ILE A 174 -1.90 17.68 9.33
C ILE A 174 -1.45 19.12 9.17
N ARG A 175 -1.90 19.98 10.08
CA ARG A 175 -1.52 21.39 10.17
C ARG A 175 -0.72 21.62 11.44
N GLN A 176 0.55 22.04 11.29
CA GLN A 176 1.36 22.46 12.42
C GLN A 176 0.91 23.84 12.92
N LEU A 177 0.89 24.01 14.23
CA LEU A 177 0.59 25.28 14.91
C LEU A 177 1.87 25.96 15.36
N SER A 178 1.75 27.26 15.70
CA SER A 178 2.89 28.11 16.08
C SER A 178 3.56 27.71 17.39
N ASP A 179 2.87 26.93 18.23
CA ASP A 179 3.38 26.41 19.52
C ASP A 179 4.08 25.04 19.37
N GLY A 180 4.24 24.53 18.13
CA GLY A 180 4.83 23.22 17.86
C GLY A 180 3.87 22.03 17.93
N SER A 181 2.61 22.27 18.33
CA SER A 181 1.56 21.25 18.25
C SER A 181 1.02 21.10 16.83
N ALA A 182 0.20 20.07 16.58
CA ALA A 182 -0.39 19.86 15.27
C ALA A 182 -1.86 19.45 15.37
N ILE A 183 -2.67 19.87 14.40
CA ILE A 183 -4.05 19.45 14.25
C ILE A 183 -4.16 18.52 13.04
N LYS A 184 -4.82 17.38 13.21
CA LYS A 184 -5.18 16.45 12.13
C LYS A 184 -6.64 16.62 11.78
N LEU A 185 -6.92 17.12 10.58
CA LEU A 185 -8.27 17.45 10.10
C LEU A 185 -8.67 16.55 8.94
N THR A 186 -9.92 16.08 8.93
CA THR A 186 -10.53 15.49 7.75
C THR A 186 -10.92 16.61 6.79
N VAL A 187 -10.44 16.57 5.56
CA VAL A 187 -10.61 17.62 4.55
C VAL A 187 -11.45 17.17 3.35
N ALA A 188 -11.49 15.87 3.03
CA ALA A 188 -12.28 15.31 1.94
C ALA A 188 -12.64 13.83 2.20
N ASN A 189 -13.55 13.30 1.39
CA ASN A 189 -13.87 11.88 1.34
C ASN A 189 -13.34 11.26 0.06
N TYR A 190 -13.00 9.96 0.12
CA TYR A 190 -12.66 9.14 -1.05
C TYR A 190 -13.89 8.44 -1.62
N TYR A 191 -13.93 8.38 -2.94
CA TYR A 191 -14.96 7.67 -3.68
C TYR A 191 -14.32 6.76 -4.74
N THR A 192 -14.85 5.56 -4.89
CA THR A 192 -14.43 4.62 -5.92
C THR A 192 -14.84 5.11 -7.33
N PRO A 193 -14.36 4.49 -8.42
CA PRO A 193 -14.73 4.88 -9.78
C PRO A 193 -16.24 4.99 -10.03
N LYS A 194 -17.05 4.13 -9.42
CA LYS A 194 -18.53 4.16 -9.52
C LYS A 194 -19.20 5.10 -8.53
N GLY A 195 -18.42 5.86 -7.74
CA GLY A 195 -18.96 6.83 -6.79
C GLY A 195 -19.37 6.24 -5.44
N ASN A 196 -18.93 5.05 -5.10
CA ASN A 196 -19.18 4.48 -3.78
C ASN A 196 -18.28 5.16 -2.74
N ASN A 197 -18.90 5.69 -1.68
CA ASN A 197 -18.15 6.26 -0.56
C ASN A 197 -17.60 5.13 0.32
N ILE A 198 -16.29 5.07 0.48
CA ILE A 198 -15.62 4.04 1.29
C ILE A 198 -15.81 4.31 2.80
N ASN A 199 -16.03 5.58 3.19
CA ASN A 199 -16.05 5.97 4.60
C ASN A 199 -17.20 5.32 5.36
N LYS A 200 -16.87 4.50 6.36
CA LYS A 200 -17.81 3.71 7.19
C LYS A 200 -18.62 2.64 6.42
N THR A 201 -18.44 2.53 5.11
CA THR A 201 -19.13 1.56 4.26
C THR A 201 -18.22 0.37 3.96
N ALA A 202 -16.91 0.64 3.92
CA ALA A 202 -15.87 -0.34 3.58
C ALA A 202 -16.01 -0.94 2.17
N VAL A 203 -15.11 -1.84 1.80
CA VAL A 203 -15.23 -2.66 0.60
C VAL A 203 -15.64 -4.06 1.04
N SER A 204 -16.79 -4.52 0.56
CA SER A 204 -17.26 -5.88 0.82
C SER A 204 -16.57 -6.87 -0.10
N TYR A 205 -16.25 -8.03 0.43
CA TYR A 205 -15.72 -9.14 -0.34
C TYR A 205 -16.74 -9.69 -1.35
N THR A 206 -16.24 -10.20 -2.46
CA THR A 206 -17.07 -10.89 -3.47
C THR A 206 -17.18 -12.39 -3.16
N HIS A 207 -16.16 -12.95 -2.48
CA HIS A 207 -16.12 -14.36 -2.07
C HIS A 207 -15.57 -14.48 -0.66
N LEU A 208 -16.23 -15.30 0.17
CA LEU A 208 -15.68 -15.80 1.41
C LEU A 208 -14.58 -16.83 1.11
N THR A 209 -13.52 -16.84 1.91
CA THR A 209 -12.66 -18.01 1.98
C THR A 209 -13.52 -19.16 2.48
N LEU A 210 -13.59 -20.25 1.69
CA LEU A 210 -14.26 -21.46 2.17
C LEU A 210 -13.53 -21.93 3.44
N PRO A 211 -14.27 -22.30 4.51
CA PRO A 211 -13.67 -22.99 5.62
C PRO A 211 -13.07 -24.29 5.11
N THR A 212 -11.79 -24.49 5.38
CA THR A 212 -11.06 -25.76 5.12
C THR A 212 -11.60 -26.86 6.02
#